data_5d19c6b3dea89e22424304ed414c1fe8
#
_entry.id   5d19c6b3dea89e22424304ed414c1fe8
#
_cell.length_a   1.000
_cell.length_b   1.000
_cell.length_c   1.000
_cell.angle_alpha   90.00
_cell.angle_beta   90.00
_cell.angle_gamma   90.00
#
_symmetry.space_group_name_H-M   'P 1'
#
loop_
_entity.id
_entity.type
_entity.pdbx_description
1 polymer ?
#
loop_
_entity_poly.entity_id
_entity_poly.type
_entity_poly.pdbx_seq_one_letter_code
_entity_poly.pdbx_strand_id
1 'polypeptide(L)'
;MVKVTCLGGAGSVTGSCFLIESSQGKKVLVDCGLFQGGKQMESRNRDAWGFDPKSIDTLFLTHAHIDHSGKIPKLVHDGFKGRIITSPPTAELCEIMLLDAAHIQEMDAEWQSRKNKRQNRGELTPLYTTEDAEASLKLLHPVERDNLMEVQPGIKARLRNAGHILGSSILELWLEGNDESIKLVFSGDLGKKDQLIVRDPHEIFDADYLFLESTYGNRLHRTFEDSKQELLEAIKYAVSNHEKVLIPAFAVERTQEILYILGEFQREGFLPEIPIYLDSPLAIKATEIFRKNKKYYDSEARAIVDQGFDPFNMPNLKYTSSTNDSIAINEKKESAIVIAGSGMCTAGRIKHHLKHNLWRKGASLVIVGYQAKGTTGRQIVDGAKQVKIFRENVSVNAKIFTIGGFSAHADQKDLLEWASHFESSPKVFVIHGESEASMTLAEKLKEKFQLEVHVPQWKERLILKSREMSFEKSEEKTAAPDVKNMMLNNLIDLENELKRLRKKISGELSPDKLGEEDADRLAFLKEELENML
;
A
#
# COMPACT_ATOMS: atom_id res chain seq x y z
N MET A 1 9.62 13.34 29.81
CA MET A 1 8.43 13.35 28.93
C MET A 1 8.83 12.77 27.58
N VAL A 2 8.04 11.87 27.05
CA VAL A 2 8.21 11.30 25.70
C VAL A 2 7.37 12.12 24.72
N LYS A 3 7.91 12.38 23.52
CA LYS A 3 7.18 13.07 22.45
C LYS A 3 7.08 12.15 21.24
N VAL A 4 5.89 12.11 20.60
CA VAL A 4 5.69 11.39 19.34
C VAL A 4 5.16 12.38 18.31
N THR A 5 5.85 12.53 17.19
CA THR A 5 5.42 13.38 16.09
C THR A 5 4.94 12.52 14.93
N CYS A 6 3.70 12.73 14.47
CA CYS A 6 3.07 12.00 13.38
C CYS A 6 3.47 12.61 12.04
N LEU A 7 4.56 12.17 11.45
CA LEU A 7 5.11 12.70 10.18
C LEU A 7 4.46 12.11 8.93
N GLY A 8 3.63 11.08 9.10
CA GLY A 8 2.84 10.41 8.08
C GLY A 8 2.01 9.29 8.69
N GLY A 9 1.14 8.64 7.92
CA GLY A 9 0.19 7.68 8.47
C GLY A 9 -0.87 8.32 9.40
N ALA A 10 -1.09 9.63 9.31
CA ALA A 10 -2.09 10.38 10.07
C ALA A 10 -3.06 11.04 9.11
N GLY A 11 -4.33 10.59 9.12
CA GLY A 11 -5.36 10.97 8.15
C GLY A 11 -5.08 10.48 6.72
N SER A 12 -4.20 9.49 6.56
CA SER A 12 -3.87 8.84 5.29
C SER A 12 -3.37 7.42 5.53
N VAL A 13 -3.57 6.56 4.54
CA VAL A 13 -3.08 5.17 4.51
C VAL A 13 -1.67 5.04 3.90
N THR A 14 -0.92 6.14 3.77
CA THR A 14 0.41 6.08 3.17
C THR A 14 1.39 7.01 3.86
N GLY A 15 2.68 6.76 3.66
CA GLY A 15 3.75 7.59 4.18
C GLY A 15 4.01 7.42 5.67
N SER A 16 3.71 6.27 6.25
CA SER A 16 3.87 5.99 7.69
C SER A 16 5.25 6.37 8.18
N CYS A 17 5.28 7.28 9.16
CA CYS A 17 6.52 7.75 9.76
C CYS A 17 6.22 8.45 11.09
N PHE A 18 6.76 7.92 12.19
CA PHE A 18 6.55 8.46 13.54
C PHE A 18 7.89 8.72 14.21
N LEU A 19 8.15 9.98 14.55
CA LEU A 19 9.35 10.36 15.29
C LEU A 19 9.06 10.31 16.79
N ILE A 20 9.84 9.52 17.51
CA ILE A 20 9.78 9.39 18.96
C ILE A 20 11.02 10.03 19.57
N GLU A 21 10.81 10.98 20.46
CA GLU A 21 11.87 11.64 21.26
C GLU A 21 11.71 11.21 22.72
N SER A 22 12.67 10.44 23.22
CA SER A 22 12.67 9.99 24.62
C SER A 22 12.95 11.14 25.59
N SER A 23 12.64 10.96 26.87
CA SER A 23 12.97 11.91 27.92
C SER A 23 14.47 12.15 28.09
N GLN A 24 15.30 11.24 27.61
CA GLN A 24 16.76 11.29 27.63
C GLN A 24 17.36 11.89 26.35
N GLY A 25 16.51 12.43 25.44
CA GLY A 25 16.94 13.06 24.18
C GLY A 25 17.29 12.09 23.06
N LYS A 26 17.09 10.78 23.23
CA LYS A 26 17.23 9.78 22.18
C LYS A 26 16.09 9.89 21.17
N LYS A 27 16.40 9.71 19.89
CA LYS A 27 15.42 9.82 18.80
C LYS A 27 15.36 8.53 18.00
N VAL A 28 14.16 7.98 17.90
CA VAL A 28 13.91 6.80 17.09
C VAL A 28 12.76 7.07 16.12
N LEU A 29 12.79 6.43 14.96
CA LEU A 29 11.69 6.42 14.01
C LEU A 29 10.97 5.07 14.04
N VAL A 30 9.66 5.10 13.86
CA VAL A 30 8.86 3.94 13.51
C VAL A 30 8.36 4.15 12.09
N ASP A 31 8.80 3.30 11.17
CA ASP A 31 8.60 3.37 9.74
C ASP A 31 9.16 4.64 9.07
N CYS A 32 9.32 4.59 7.76
CA CYS A 32 9.77 5.69 6.92
C CYS A 32 9.25 5.49 5.48
N GLY A 33 7.95 5.66 5.31
CA GLY A 33 7.22 5.31 4.11
C GLY A 33 7.09 6.42 3.08
N LEU A 34 6.85 6.00 1.82
CA LEU A 34 6.46 6.91 0.74
C LEU A 34 4.99 7.27 0.84
N PHE A 35 4.69 8.55 0.66
CA PHE A 35 3.33 9.00 0.36
C PHE A 35 2.95 8.61 -1.06
N GLN A 36 1.78 8.00 -1.21
CA GLN A 36 1.19 7.55 -2.47
C GLN A 36 -0.26 8.06 -2.56
N GLY A 37 -0.84 8.14 -3.76
CA GLY A 37 -2.25 8.50 -3.91
C GLY A 37 -2.49 9.91 -4.42
N GLY A 38 -1.87 10.24 -5.53
CA GLY A 38 -2.07 11.48 -6.27
C GLY A 38 -1.03 12.56 -6.00
N LYS A 39 -0.94 13.51 -6.92
CA LYS A 39 0.17 14.49 -6.98
C LYS A 39 0.38 15.30 -5.70
N GLN A 40 -0.70 15.69 -5.02
CA GLN A 40 -0.61 16.47 -3.79
C GLN A 40 -0.02 15.63 -2.64
N MET A 41 -0.42 14.39 -2.52
CA MET A 41 0.11 13.47 -1.51
C MET A 41 1.57 13.12 -1.82
N GLU A 42 1.86 12.77 -3.07
CA GLU A 42 3.21 12.42 -3.53
C GLU A 42 4.21 13.58 -3.42
N SER A 43 3.76 14.84 -3.54
CA SER A 43 4.63 16.00 -3.36
C SER A 43 5.26 16.07 -1.96
N ARG A 44 4.58 15.55 -0.92
CA ARG A 44 5.09 15.46 0.45
C ARG A 44 6.37 14.61 0.58
N ASN A 45 6.65 13.73 -0.39
CA ASN A 45 7.89 12.97 -0.39
C ASN A 45 9.14 13.85 -0.56
N ARG A 46 8.97 15.06 -1.12
CA ARG A 46 10.05 16.02 -1.32
C ARG A 46 10.09 17.11 -0.25
N ASP A 47 9.15 17.14 0.68
CA ASP A 47 9.15 18.08 1.80
C ASP A 47 10.36 17.85 2.72
N ALA A 48 10.75 18.89 3.45
CA ALA A 48 11.73 18.77 4.51
C ALA A 48 11.25 17.78 5.60
N TRP A 49 12.18 17.06 6.20
CA TRP A 49 11.88 16.00 7.18
C TRP A 49 11.15 16.51 8.44
N GLY A 50 11.32 17.78 8.82
CA GLY A 50 10.88 18.29 10.12
C GLY A 50 11.79 17.85 11.29
N PHE A 51 12.87 17.11 10.98
CA PHE A 51 13.94 16.71 11.91
C PHE A 51 15.26 16.58 11.13
N ASP A 52 16.38 16.53 11.83
CA ASP A 52 17.68 16.22 11.22
C ASP A 52 17.87 14.70 11.11
N PRO A 53 17.96 14.11 9.90
CA PRO A 53 18.21 12.68 9.70
C PRO A 53 19.44 12.15 10.44
N LYS A 54 20.48 12.98 10.60
CA LYS A 54 21.70 12.62 11.32
C LYS A 54 21.49 12.43 12.82
N SER A 55 20.39 13.00 13.36
CA SER A 55 20.07 12.93 14.79
C SER A 55 19.28 11.67 15.17
N ILE A 56 18.92 10.84 14.20
CA ILE A 56 18.12 9.62 14.46
C ILE A 56 19.06 8.48 14.84
N ASP A 57 18.84 7.91 16.02
CA ASP A 57 19.66 6.82 16.56
C ASP A 57 19.29 5.46 15.96
N THR A 58 17.99 5.21 15.77
CA THR A 58 17.45 3.91 15.28
C THR A 58 16.15 4.12 14.52
N LEU A 59 15.93 3.30 13.51
CA LEU A 59 14.65 3.15 12.82
C LEU A 59 14.12 1.74 13.07
N PHE A 60 12.88 1.62 13.51
CA PHE A 60 12.14 0.37 13.56
C PHE A 60 11.25 0.29 12.32
N LEU A 61 11.40 -0.78 11.55
CA LEU A 61 10.60 -1.03 10.36
C LEU A 61 9.62 -2.17 10.65
N THR A 62 8.33 -1.86 10.60
CA THR A 62 7.27 -2.83 10.88
C THR A 62 7.16 -3.87 9.77
N HIS A 63 7.18 -3.47 8.51
CA HIS A 63 7.11 -4.36 7.36
C HIS A 63 7.61 -3.68 6.07
N ALA A 64 7.70 -4.47 4.98
CA ALA A 64 8.39 -4.05 3.76
C ALA A 64 7.57 -3.22 2.77
N HIS A 65 6.26 -3.02 2.97
CA HIS A 65 5.47 -2.21 2.04
C HIS A 65 6.06 -0.80 1.87
N ILE A 66 5.94 -0.27 0.66
CA ILE A 66 6.59 0.99 0.25
C ILE A 66 6.08 2.21 1.02
N ASP A 67 4.86 2.20 1.48
CA ASP A 67 4.27 3.22 2.35
C ASP A 67 4.74 3.14 3.82
N HIS A 68 5.56 2.13 4.16
CA HIS A 68 6.27 1.98 5.44
C HIS A 68 7.79 2.03 5.30
N SER A 69 8.35 1.61 4.15
CA SER A 69 9.80 1.48 3.94
C SER A 69 10.37 2.43 2.89
N GLY A 70 9.54 2.92 1.97
CA GLY A 70 9.99 3.47 0.69
C GLY A 70 10.76 4.78 0.74
N LYS A 71 10.81 5.50 1.87
CA LYS A 71 11.65 6.70 2.05
C LYS A 71 12.95 6.42 2.79
N ILE A 72 13.21 5.16 3.17
CA ILE A 72 14.44 4.78 3.85
C ILE A 72 15.69 5.15 3.02
N PRO A 73 15.77 4.91 1.69
CA PRO A 73 16.93 5.32 0.89
C PRO A 73 17.15 6.84 0.94
N LYS A 74 16.08 7.63 0.87
CA LYS A 74 16.17 9.09 1.02
C LYS A 74 16.68 9.50 2.41
N LEU A 75 16.21 8.84 3.47
CA LEU A 75 16.66 9.11 4.84
C LEU A 75 18.16 8.87 4.97
N VAL A 76 18.70 7.80 4.35
CA VAL A 76 20.13 7.49 4.34
C VAL A 76 20.91 8.49 3.48
N HIS A 77 20.41 8.84 2.29
CA HIS A 77 20.97 9.90 1.46
C HIS A 77 21.13 11.21 2.23
N ASP A 78 20.12 11.58 3.02
CA ASP A 78 20.08 12.82 3.80
C ASP A 78 20.90 12.72 5.12
N GLY A 79 21.56 11.58 5.38
CA GLY A 79 22.60 11.45 6.40
C GLY A 79 22.29 10.54 7.59
N PHE A 80 21.21 9.78 7.59
CA PHE A 80 20.96 8.76 8.60
C PHE A 80 22.04 7.66 8.53
N LYS A 81 22.56 7.27 9.70
CA LYS A 81 23.59 6.24 9.85
C LYS A 81 23.27 5.23 10.96
N GLY A 82 22.09 5.34 11.56
CA GLY A 82 21.62 4.43 12.60
C GLY A 82 21.28 3.04 12.08
N ARG A 83 20.89 2.15 12.98
CA ARG A 83 20.43 0.80 12.62
C ARG A 83 18.97 0.80 12.21
N ILE A 84 18.62 -0.03 11.23
CA ILE A 84 17.25 -0.30 10.83
C ILE A 84 16.85 -1.67 11.37
N ILE A 85 16.11 -1.70 12.46
CA ILE A 85 15.70 -2.93 13.14
C ILE A 85 14.38 -3.41 12.55
N THR A 86 14.36 -4.66 12.10
CA THR A 86 13.19 -5.30 11.49
C THR A 86 13.27 -6.82 11.61
N SER A 87 12.24 -7.55 11.18
CA SER A 87 12.27 -9.01 11.12
C SER A 87 13.10 -9.51 9.92
N PRO A 88 13.66 -10.74 9.98
CA PRO A 88 14.44 -11.27 8.87
C PRO A 88 13.70 -11.30 7.52
N PRO A 89 12.44 -11.77 7.41
CA PRO A 89 11.76 -11.74 6.12
C PRO A 89 11.46 -10.33 5.61
N THR A 90 11.19 -9.37 6.49
CA THR A 90 11.04 -7.97 6.12
C THR A 90 12.33 -7.41 5.53
N ALA A 91 13.50 -7.74 6.10
CA ALA A 91 14.78 -7.32 5.56
C ALA A 91 15.01 -7.90 4.15
N GLU A 92 14.76 -9.20 3.94
CA GLU A 92 14.87 -9.82 2.61
C GLU A 92 13.91 -9.21 1.58
N LEU A 93 12.67 -8.90 1.98
CA LEU A 93 11.70 -8.21 1.10
C LEU A 93 12.15 -6.78 0.78
N CYS A 94 12.73 -6.05 1.74
CA CYS A 94 13.27 -4.72 1.50
C CYS A 94 14.40 -4.73 0.46
N GLU A 95 15.25 -5.76 0.42
CA GLU A 95 16.31 -5.87 -0.58
C GLU A 95 15.76 -5.79 -2.01
N ILE A 96 14.64 -6.44 -2.29
CA ILE A 96 14.04 -6.41 -3.62
C ILE A 96 13.13 -5.20 -3.84
N MET A 97 12.41 -4.76 -2.81
CA MET A 97 11.43 -3.68 -2.91
C MET A 97 12.08 -2.31 -3.05
N LEU A 98 13.11 -2.01 -2.25
CA LEU A 98 13.77 -0.70 -2.27
C LEU A 98 14.61 -0.51 -3.54
N LEU A 99 15.25 -1.57 -4.05
CA LEU A 99 15.96 -1.51 -5.33
C LEU A 99 15.02 -1.30 -6.51
N ASP A 100 13.88 -2.00 -6.54
CA ASP A 100 12.86 -1.81 -7.59
C ASP A 100 12.27 -0.40 -7.53
N ALA A 101 11.95 0.09 -6.32
CA ALA A 101 11.45 1.45 -6.13
C ALA A 101 12.46 2.52 -6.56
N ALA A 102 13.76 2.34 -6.26
CA ALA A 102 14.81 3.26 -6.69
C ALA A 102 14.93 3.29 -8.22
N HIS A 103 14.96 2.13 -8.85
CA HIS A 103 14.98 2.05 -10.31
C HIS A 103 13.78 2.75 -10.97
N ILE A 104 12.57 2.60 -10.42
CA ILE A 104 11.38 3.30 -10.89
C ILE A 104 11.56 4.82 -10.73
N GLN A 105 12.08 5.30 -9.58
CA GLN A 105 12.34 6.73 -9.33
C GLN A 105 13.34 7.31 -10.36
N GLU A 106 14.40 6.59 -10.68
CA GLU A 106 15.39 7.01 -11.67
C GLU A 106 14.80 7.09 -13.08
N MET A 107 14.06 6.04 -13.50
CA MET A 107 13.39 6.01 -14.80
C MET A 107 12.36 7.13 -14.95
N ASP A 108 11.57 7.38 -13.92
CA ASP A 108 10.55 8.44 -13.93
C ASP A 108 11.21 9.82 -13.99
N ALA A 109 12.29 10.04 -13.24
CA ALA A 109 13.06 11.29 -13.28
C ALA A 109 13.69 11.54 -14.66
N GLU A 110 14.29 10.52 -15.29
CA GLU A 110 14.79 10.61 -16.65
C GLU A 110 13.68 10.95 -17.66
N TRP A 111 12.56 10.22 -17.58
CA TRP A 111 11.45 10.45 -18.51
C TRP A 111 10.88 11.86 -18.36
N GLN A 112 10.68 12.34 -17.15
CA GLN A 112 10.23 13.71 -16.86
C GLN A 112 11.27 14.74 -17.33
N SER A 113 12.56 14.51 -17.11
CA SER A 113 13.65 15.38 -17.55
C SER A 113 13.70 15.50 -19.08
N ARG A 114 13.54 14.39 -19.82
CA ARG A 114 13.43 14.42 -21.29
C ARG A 114 12.22 15.22 -21.76
N LYS A 115 11.08 15.13 -21.05
CA LYS A 115 9.89 15.94 -21.34
C LYS A 115 10.10 17.42 -21.00
N ASN A 116 10.70 17.72 -19.86
CA ASN A 116 11.01 19.07 -19.41
C ASN A 116 11.98 19.78 -20.38
N LYS A 117 13.03 19.08 -20.85
CA LYS A 117 13.97 19.61 -21.84
C LYS A 117 13.26 20.07 -23.13
N ARG A 118 12.24 19.34 -23.58
CA ARG A 118 11.42 19.75 -24.74
C ARG A 118 10.55 20.97 -24.47
N GLN A 119 10.37 21.35 -23.19
CA GLN A 119 9.56 22.51 -22.74
C GLN A 119 10.43 23.62 -22.15
N ASN A 120 11.75 23.59 -22.31
CA ASN A 120 12.72 24.51 -21.70
C ASN A 120 12.59 24.61 -20.16
N ARG A 121 12.26 23.49 -19.50
CA ARG A 121 12.22 23.39 -18.05
C ARG A 121 13.45 22.63 -17.55
N GLY A 122 13.82 22.84 -16.28
CA GLY A 122 14.97 22.17 -15.66
C GLY A 122 14.85 20.65 -15.58
N GLU A 123 15.98 19.99 -15.36
CA GLU A 123 16.03 18.54 -15.10
C GLU A 123 15.39 18.23 -13.74
N LEU A 124 14.78 17.05 -13.65
CA LEU A 124 14.22 16.54 -12.40
C LEU A 124 15.16 15.46 -11.85
N THR A 125 15.61 15.64 -10.62
CA THR A 125 16.36 14.60 -9.89
C THR A 125 15.41 13.57 -9.30
N PRO A 126 15.79 12.27 -9.27
CA PRO A 126 15.04 11.27 -8.53
C PRO A 126 14.96 11.65 -7.04
N LEU A 127 14.05 11.04 -6.31
CA LEU A 127 13.95 11.24 -4.85
C LEU A 127 15.16 10.62 -4.15
N TYR A 128 15.66 9.52 -4.67
CA TYR A 128 16.88 8.79 -4.30
C TYR A 128 17.27 7.87 -5.48
N THR A 129 18.50 7.38 -5.44
CA THR A 129 19.09 6.53 -6.48
C THR A 129 19.15 5.07 -6.05
N THR A 130 19.52 4.19 -6.98
CA THR A 130 19.80 2.78 -6.68
C THR A 130 20.98 2.64 -5.70
N GLU A 131 22.00 3.51 -5.79
CA GLU A 131 23.12 3.51 -4.84
C GLU A 131 22.65 3.89 -3.42
N ASP A 132 21.71 4.84 -3.29
CA ASP A 132 21.13 5.21 -2.00
C ASP A 132 20.34 4.02 -1.40
N ALA A 133 19.61 3.28 -2.24
CA ALA A 133 18.92 2.08 -1.81
C ALA A 133 19.92 1.00 -1.34
N GLU A 134 20.97 0.72 -2.11
CA GLU A 134 22.03 -0.23 -1.71
C GLU A 134 22.72 0.21 -0.40
N ALA A 135 22.95 1.51 -0.21
CA ALA A 135 23.51 2.04 1.02
C ALA A 135 22.59 1.80 2.21
N SER A 136 21.26 1.96 2.02
CA SER A 136 20.27 1.74 3.07
C SER A 136 20.16 0.28 3.49
N LEU A 137 20.29 -0.66 2.54
CA LEU A 137 20.23 -2.09 2.83
C LEU A 137 21.36 -2.54 3.78
N LYS A 138 22.51 -1.89 3.76
CA LYS A 138 23.65 -2.17 4.66
C LYS A 138 23.36 -1.80 6.12
N LEU A 139 22.36 -0.97 6.38
CA LEU A 139 21.94 -0.56 7.71
C LEU A 139 20.83 -1.46 8.29
N LEU A 140 20.29 -2.38 7.50
CA LEU A 140 19.33 -3.36 7.99
C LEU A 140 19.94 -4.25 9.06
N HIS A 141 19.24 -4.37 10.17
CA HIS A 141 19.61 -5.20 11.31
C HIS A 141 18.45 -6.14 11.65
N PRO A 142 18.36 -7.30 10.96
CA PRO A 142 17.28 -8.23 11.19
C PRO A 142 17.39 -8.88 12.57
N VAL A 143 16.26 -8.93 13.28
CA VAL A 143 16.13 -9.54 14.61
C VAL A 143 14.95 -10.50 14.63
N GLU A 144 15.11 -11.63 15.30
CA GLU A 144 14.00 -12.57 15.49
C GLU A 144 12.93 -11.95 16.38
N ARG A 145 11.67 -12.26 16.08
CA ARG A 145 10.53 -11.81 16.86
C ARG A 145 10.57 -12.40 18.29
N ASP A 146 9.74 -11.84 19.16
CA ASP A 146 9.51 -12.27 20.53
C ASP A 146 10.69 -12.07 21.50
N ASN A 147 11.85 -11.65 21.01
CA ASN A 147 12.99 -11.32 21.84
C ASN A 147 12.94 -9.87 22.31
N LEU A 148 12.94 -9.65 23.63
CA LEU A 148 13.11 -8.32 24.20
C LEU A 148 14.59 -7.91 24.08
N MET A 149 14.84 -6.77 23.44
CA MET A 149 16.18 -6.25 23.25
C MET A 149 16.33 -4.84 23.80
N GLU A 150 17.46 -4.52 24.38
CA GLU A 150 17.84 -3.13 24.64
C GLU A 150 18.50 -2.55 23.40
N VAL A 151 17.85 -1.54 22.81
CA VAL A 151 18.28 -0.94 21.54
C VAL A 151 19.22 0.23 21.77
N GLN A 152 18.91 1.00 22.78
CA GLN A 152 19.66 2.14 23.29
C GLN A 152 19.52 2.16 24.81
N PRO A 153 20.43 2.80 25.56
CA PRO A 153 20.21 3.00 26.99
C PRO A 153 18.85 3.63 27.27
N GLY A 154 18.03 2.95 28.07
CA GLY A 154 16.68 3.37 28.41
C GLY A 154 15.62 3.15 27.32
N ILE A 155 15.95 2.43 26.24
CA ILE A 155 14.99 2.06 25.18
C ILE A 155 15.07 0.55 24.96
N LYS A 156 13.99 -0.16 25.30
CA LYS A 156 13.83 -1.59 24.99
C LYS A 156 12.74 -1.77 23.94
N ALA A 157 12.90 -2.76 23.08
CA ALA A 157 11.96 -3.05 22.02
C ALA A 157 11.74 -4.55 21.86
N ARG A 158 10.59 -4.92 21.34
CA ARG A 158 10.24 -6.27 20.95
C ARG A 158 9.34 -6.24 19.72
N LEU A 159 9.64 -7.07 18.73
CA LEU A 159 8.81 -7.28 17.56
C LEU A 159 7.88 -8.47 17.77
N ARG A 160 6.59 -8.33 17.47
CA ARG A 160 5.59 -9.40 17.49
C ARG A 160 5.03 -9.60 16.10
N ASN A 161 4.43 -10.75 15.84
CA ASN A 161 3.79 -11.00 14.55
C ASN A 161 2.56 -10.10 14.35
N ALA A 162 2.51 -9.36 13.23
CA ALA A 162 1.35 -8.54 12.87
C ALA A 162 0.36 -9.26 11.94
N GLY A 163 0.74 -10.41 11.36
CA GLY A 163 -0.15 -11.22 10.53
C GLY A 163 -0.55 -10.58 9.19
N HIS A 164 0.04 -9.43 8.81
CA HIS A 164 -0.35 -8.70 7.61
C HIS A 164 0.32 -9.25 6.35
N ILE A 165 1.65 -9.22 6.30
CA ILE A 165 2.46 -9.85 5.25
C ILE A 165 3.58 -10.65 5.88
N LEU A 166 4.27 -11.45 5.07
CA LEU A 166 5.43 -12.20 5.54
C LEU A 166 6.45 -11.26 6.18
N GLY A 167 6.77 -11.50 7.45
CA GLY A 167 7.72 -10.67 8.21
C GLY A 167 7.10 -9.48 8.93
N SER A 168 5.85 -9.09 8.68
CA SER A 168 5.21 -7.93 9.33
C SER A 168 5.20 -8.03 10.84
N SER A 169 5.40 -6.91 11.52
CA SER A 169 5.60 -6.89 12.97
C SER A 169 4.82 -5.76 13.64
N ILE A 170 4.21 -6.09 14.77
CA ILE A 170 3.81 -5.14 15.81
C ILE A 170 5.09 -4.77 16.57
N LEU A 171 5.25 -3.50 16.90
CA LEU A 171 6.37 -3.00 17.70
C LEU A 171 5.88 -2.68 19.12
N GLU A 172 6.44 -3.34 20.12
CA GLU A 172 6.36 -2.95 21.53
C GLU A 172 7.64 -2.19 21.88
N LEU A 173 7.49 -1.00 22.44
CA LEU A 173 8.60 -0.11 22.76
C LEU A 173 8.47 0.38 24.22
N TRP A 174 9.46 0.11 25.06
CA TRP A 174 9.56 0.60 26.43
C TRP A 174 10.56 1.73 26.46
N LEU A 175 10.13 2.87 26.97
CA LEU A 175 10.92 4.10 27.10
C LEU A 175 11.07 4.42 28.58
N GLU A 176 12.28 4.30 29.12
CA GLU A 176 12.58 4.63 30.51
C GLU A 176 12.58 6.16 30.69
N GLY A 177 11.75 6.64 31.59
CA GLY A 177 11.76 8.02 32.10
C GLY A 177 12.60 8.16 33.34
N ASN A 178 12.60 9.37 33.95
CA ASN A 178 13.33 9.60 35.20
C ASN A 178 12.72 8.85 36.39
N ASP A 179 11.40 8.66 36.39
CA ASP A 179 10.67 8.05 37.50
C ASP A 179 9.82 6.84 37.08
N GLU A 180 9.47 6.71 35.80
CA GLU A 180 8.59 5.65 35.31
C GLU A 180 8.94 5.26 33.84
N SER A 181 8.65 4.02 33.48
CA SER A 181 8.75 3.52 32.13
C SER A 181 7.40 3.65 31.42
N ILE A 182 7.39 4.04 30.16
CA ILE A 182 6.20 4.13 29.33
C ILE A 182 6.28 3.07 28.25
N LYS A 183 5.22 2.27 28.08
CA LYS A 183 5.10 1.27 27.02
C LYS A 183 4.24 1.81 25.87
N LEU A 184 4.85 1.93 24.69
CA LEU A 184 4.16 2.23 23.44
C LEU A 184 3.99 0.94 22.63
N VAL A 185 2.84 0.78 22.01
CA VAL A 185 2.58 -0.29 21.03
C VAL A 185 2.19 0.34 19.71
N PHE A 186 2.94 0.02 18.65
CA PHE A 186 2.57 0.34 17.27
C PHE A 186 2.10 -0.94 16.59
N SER A 187 0.87 -0.96 16.13
CA SER A 187 0.32 -2.14 15.47
C SER A 187 1.05 -2.51 14.17
N GLY A 188 1.71 -1.52 13.52
CA GLY A 188 1.99 -1.62 12.11
C GLY A 188 0.68 -1.83 11.37
N ASP A 189 0.71 -2.52 10.24
CA ASP A 189 -0.49 -3.01 9.58
C ASP A 189 -0.84 -4.39 10.15
N LEU A 190 -2.08 -4.54 10.61
CA LEU A 190 -2.58 -5.80 11.16
C LEU A 190 -3.22 -6.65 10.07
N GLY A 191 -2.95 -7.95 10.13
CA GLY A 191 -3.64 -8.92 9.29
C GLY A 191 -5.01 -9.31 9.85
N LYS A 192 -5.85 -9.86 8.97
CA LYS A 192 -7.10 -10.53 9.40
C LYS A 192 -6.77 -11.88 10.02
N LYS A 193 -7.68 -12.42 10.85
CA LYS A 193 -7.60 -13.80 11.33
C LYS A 193 -7.79 -14.80 10.19
N ASP A 194 -7.22 -15.99 10.35
CA ASP A 194 -7.30 -17.10 9.40
C ASP A 194 -6.84 -16.72 7.98
N GLN A 195 -5.86 -15.81 7.88
CA GLN A 195 -5.26 -15.46 6.60
C GLN A 195 -4.35 -16.60 6.13
N LEU A 196 -4.35 -16.85 4.82
CA LEU A 196 -3.49 -17.88 4.24
C LEU A 196 -2.00 -17.54 4.41
N ILE A 197 -1.19 -18.55 4.61
CA ILE A 197 0.28 -18.52 4.63
C ILE A 197 0.87 -17.93 5.91
N VAL A 198 0.41 -16.75 6.35
CA VAL A 198 0.97 -16.03 7.50
C VAL A 198 0.15 -16.30 8.77
N ARG A 199 0.85 -16.29 9.91
CA ARG A 199 0.19 -16.52 11.21
C ARG A 199 -0.69 -15.34 11.58
N ASP A 200 -1.71 -15.58 12.40
CA ASP A 200 -2.56 -14.54 12.96
C ASP A 200 -1.77 -13.49 13.75
N PRO A 201 -2.28 -12.25 13.84
CA PRO A 201 -1.69 -11.21 14.67
C PRO A 201 -1.51 -11.66 16.11
N HIS A 202 -0.34 -11.38 16.67
CA HIS A 202 -0.08 -11.67 18.08
C HIS A 202 -0.93 -10.76 18.99
N GLU A 203 -1.57 -11.34 19.99
CA GLU A 203 -2.36 -10.62 20.98
C GLU A 203 -1.44 -9.86 21.95
N ILE A 204 -1.74 -8.59 22.19
CA ILE A 204 -1.02 -7.75 23.16
C ILE A 204 -1.98 -7.41 24.31
N PHE A 205 -1.53 -7.62 25.55
CA PHE A 205 -2.38 -7.51 26.73
C PHE A 205 -2.19 -6.19 27.49
N ASP A 206 -1.06 -5.51 27.30
CA ASP A 206 -0.75 -4.29 28.02
C ASP A 206 -0.08 -3.24 27.13
N ALA A 207 -0.40 -1.99 27.37
CA ALA A 207 0.26 -0.80 26.86
C ALA A 207 -0.20 0.42 27.66
N ASP A 208 0.63 1.46 27.72
CA ASP A 208 0.18 2.78 28.15
C ASP A 208 -0.45 3.53 26.97
N TYR A 209 0.15 3.37 25.78
CA TYR A 209 -0.28 4.01 24.55
C TYR A 209 -0.28 3.03 23.39
N LEU A 210 -1.37 3.01 22.65
CA LEU A 210 -1.56 2.18 21.47
C LEU A 210 -1.69 3.05 20.21
N PHE A 211 -0.84 2.83 19.23
CA PHE A 211 -0.95 3.38 17.88
C PHE A 211 -1.55 2.28 16.98
N LEU A 212 -2.83 2.40 16.64
CA LEU A 212 -3.61 1.38 15.95
C LEU A 212 -3.94 1.80 14.53
N GLU A 213 -3.64 0.94 13.54
CA GLU A 213 -4.04 1.14 12.15
C GLU A 213 -5.57 1.22 11.97
N SER A 214 -6.02 1.82 10.89
CA SER A 214 -7.45 1.99 10.60
C SER A 214 -7.78 1.95 9.10
N THR A 215 -7.01 1.21 8.32
CA THR A 215 -7.19 1.10 6.86
C THR A 215 -8.62 0.71 6.48
N TYR A 216 -9.20 -0.25 7.17
CA TYR A 216 -10.60 -0.68 7.01
C TYR A 216 -11.44 -0.43 8.26
N GLY A 217 -11.15 0.61 9.01
CA GLY A 217 -11.86 0.97 10.25
C GLY A 217 -13.35 1.26 10.10
N ASN A 218 -13.86 1.43 8.89
CA ASN A 218 -15.27 1.74 8.61
C ASN A 218 -16.04 0.65 7.84
N ARG A 219 -15.44 -0.52 7.60
CA ARG A 219 -16.07 -1.57 6.78
C ARG A 219 -15.66 -2.98 7.19
N LEU A 220 -16.46 -3.95 6.74
CA LEU A 220 -16.17 -5.38 6.88
C LEU A 220 -15.77 -5.98 5.53
N HIS A 221 -14.96 -7.02 5.56
CA HIS A 221 -14.62 -7.81 4.37
C HIS A 221 -15.75 -8.79 4.02
N ARG A 222 -15.80 -9.20 2.76
CA ARG A 222 -16.56 -10.37 2.34
C ARG A 222 -15.91 -11.63 2.89
N THR A 223 -16.69 -12.71 2.97
CA THR A 223 -16.14 -13.99 3.41
C THR A 223 -15.05 -14.49 2.46
N PHE A 224 -14.10 -15.21 3.00
CA PHE A 224 -13.01 -15.77 2.21
C PHE A 224 -13.53 -16.82 1.21
N GLU A 225 -14.48 -17.67 1.64
CA GLU A 225 -15.07 -18.72 0.80
C GLU A 225 -15.85 -18.16 -0.40
N ASP A 226 -16.66 -17.10 -0.19
CA ASP A 226 -17.35 -16.43 -1.30
C ASP A 226 -16.34 -15.87 -2.30
N SER A 227 -15.22 -15.36 -1.81
CA SER A 227 -14.13 -14.79 -2.62
C SER A 227 -13.39 -15.86 -3.43
N LYS A 228 -13.14 -17.04 -2.85
CA LYS A 228 -12.61 -18.20 -3.58
C LYS A 228 -13.56 -18.66 -4.69
N GLN A 229 -14.85 -18.75 -4.37
CA GLN A 229 -15.86 -19.14 -5.35
C GLN A 229 -15.94 -18.14 -6.51
N GLU A 230 -15.92 -16.82 -6.23
CA GLU A 230 -15.94 -15.77 -7.27
C GLU A 230 -14.68 -15.84 -8.17
N LEU A 231 -13.50 -16.15 -7.59
CA LEU A 231 -12.29 -16.38 -8.38
C LEU A 231 -12.42 -17.59 -9.30
N LEU A 232 -12.96 -18.70 -8.79
CA LEU A 232 -13.20 -19.91 -9.58
C LEU A 232 -14.20 -19.65 -10.73
N GLU A 233 -15.26 -18.88 -10.47
CA GLU A 233 -16.22 -18.47 -11.49
C GLU A 233 -15.56 -17.60 -12.58
N ALA A 234 -14.68 -16.66 -12.20
CA ALA A 234 -13.96 -15.83 -13.14
C ALA A 234 -13.05 -16.67 -14.05
N ILE A 235 -12.40 -17.70 -13.49
CA ILE A 235 -11.55 -18.65 -14.24
C ILE A 235 -12.42 -19.46 -15.20
N LYS A 236 -13.49 -20.09 -14.71
CA LYS A 236 -14.41 -20.91 -15.53
C LYS A 236 -15.03 -20.10 -16.68
N TYR A 237 -15.40 -18.82 -16.41
CA TYR A 237 -15.95 -17.95 -17.43
C TYR A 237 -14.95 -17.70 -18.57
N ALA A 238 -13.71 -17.32 -18.26
CA ALA A 238 -12.72 -17.05 -19.30
C ALA A 238 -12.35 -18.33 -20.09
N VAL A 239 -12.19 -19.46 -19.40
CA VAL A 239 -11.84 -20.74 -20.02
C VAL A 239 -12.95 -21.21 -20.97
N SER A 240 -14.21 -21.14 -20.59
CA SER A 240 -15.34 -21.50 -21.46
C SER A 240 -15.49 -20.60 -22.70
N ASN A 241 -14.91 -19.41 -22.66
CA ASN A 241 -14.83 -18.48 -23.81
C ASN A 241 -13.50 -18.55 -24.56
N HIS A 242 -12.59 -19.47 -24.20
CA HIS A 242 -11.24 -19.59 -24.78
C HIS A 242 -10.39 -18.32 -24.66
N GLU A 243 -10.57 -17.58 -23.58
CA GLU A 243 -9.92 -16.28 -23.33
C GLU A 243 -9.09 -16.33 -22.01
N LYS A 244 -8.40 -15.21 -21.71
CA LYS A 244 -7.49 -15.11 -20.56
C LYS A 244 -8.19 -14.56 -19.32
N VAL A 245 -7.68 -14.99 -18.16
CA VAL A 245 -7.94 -14.38 -16.85
C VAL A 245 -6.79 -13.45 -16.53
N LEU A 246 -7.05 -12.17 -16.34
CA LEU A 246 -6.05 -11.18 -15.93
C LEU A 246 -6.24 -10.86 -14.46
N ILE A 247 -5.18 -10.97 -13.67
CA ILE A 247 -5.18 -10.72 -12.22
C ILE A 247 -4.12 -9.65 -11.91
N PRO A 248 -4.49 -8.36 -11.84
CA PRO A 248 -3.63 -7.33 -11.30
C PRO A 248 -3.34 -7.61 -9.83
N ALA A 249 -2.09 -7.83 -9.46
CA ALA A 249 -1.71 -8.12 -8.07
C ALA A 249 -0.48 -7.33 -7.64
N PHE A 250 -0.41 -7.00 -6.34
CA PHE A 250 0.82 -6.54 -5.72
C PHE A 250 1.84 -7.67 -5.68
N ALA A 251 3.12 -7.32 -5.79
CA ALA A 251 4.19 -8.30 -5.89
C ALA A 251 4.39 -9.11 -4.61
N VAL A 252 4.11 -8.50 -3.45
CA VAL A 252 4.26 -9.10 -2.13
C VAL A 252 2.88 -9.37 -1.54
N GLU A 253 2.69 -10.51 -0.95
CA GLU A 253 1.53 -11.09 -0.29
C GLU A 253 0.40 -11.46 -1.26
N ARG A 254 -0.23 -10.50 -1.94
CA ARG A 254 -1.39 -10.74 -2.80
C ARG A 254 -1.11 -11.75 -3.92
N THR A 255 0.04 -11.68 -4.54
CA THR A 255 0.46 -12.64 -5.56
C THR A 255 0.61 -14.04 -4.98
N GLN A 256 1.24 -14.16 -3.81
CA GLN A 256 1.48 -15.44 -3.15
C GLN A 256 0.19 -16.07 -2.64
N GLU A 257 -0.72 -15.26 -2.10
CA GLU A 257 -2.05 -15.72 -1.68
C GLU A 257 -2.87 -16.26 -2.87
N ILE A 258 -2.88 -15.54 -4.01
CA ILE A 258 -3.55 -16.02 -5.22
C ILE A 258 -2.93 -17.33 -5.72
N LEU A 259 -1.60 -17.43 -5.73
CA LEU A 259 -0.93 -18.69 -6.11
C LEU A 259 -1.29 -19.83 -5.16
N TYR A 260 -1.39 -19.56 -3.87
CA TYR A 260 -1.80 -20.54 -2.88
C TYR A 260 -3.21 -21.05 -3.14
N ILE A 261 -4.17 -20.17 -3.38
CA ILE A 261 -5.57 -20.51 -3.71
C ILE A 261 -5.64 -21.31 -5.02
N LEU A 262 -4.88 -20.93 -6.04
CA LEU A 262 -4.81 -21.67 -7.30
C LEU A 262 -4.22 -23.07 -7.07
N GLY A 263 -3.24 -23.20 -6.18
CA GLY A 263 -2.68 -24.48 -5.76
C GLY A 263 -3.72 -25.37 -5.05
N GLU A 264 -4.55 -24.80 -4.18
CA GLU A 264 -5.67 -25.52 -3.57
C GLU A 264 -6.66 -26.01 -4.63
N PHE A 265 -7.09 -25.13 -5.55
CA PHE A 265 -7.98 -25.50 -6.64
C PHE A 265 -7.40 -26.61 -7.53
N GLN A 266 -6.09 -26.61 -7.75
CA GLN A 266 -5.43 -27.69 -8.50
C GLN A 266 -5.45 -29.02 -7.74
N ARG A 267 -5.14 -28.99 -6.45
CA ARG A 267 -5.14 -30.19 -5.59
C ARG A 267 -6.54 -30.79 -5.46
N GLU A 268 -7.56 -29.95 -5.44
CA GLU A 268 -8.97 -30.35 -5.34
C GLU A 268 -9.59 -30.72 -6.71
N GLY A 269 -8.84 -30.54 -7.81
CA GLY A 269 -9.31 -30.86 -9.17
C GLY A 269 -10.30 -29.84 -9.75
N PHE A 270 -10.41 -28.65 -9.15
CA PHE A 270 -11.29 -27.59 -9.64
C PHE A 270 -10.64 -26.69 -10.71
N LEU A 271 -9.29 -26.64 -10.74
CA LEU A 271 -8.57 -25.82 -11.70
C LEU A 271 -8.50 -26.52 -13.07
N PRO A 272 -8.92 -25.86 -14.16
CA PRO A 272 -8.71 -26.38 -15.50
C PRO A 272 -7.21 -26.54 -15.83
N GLU A 273 -6.88 -27.48 -16.71
CA GLU A 273 -5.50 -27.68 -17.20
C GLU A 273 -5.08 -26.56 -18.17
N ILE A 274 -4.84 -25.37 -17.64
CA ILE A 274 -4.39 -24.20 -18.38
C ILE A 274 -3.11 -23.65 -17.75
N PRO A 275 -2.23 -22.97 -18.53
CA PRO A 275 -1.05 -22.34 -17.97
C PRO A 275 -1.39 -21.18 -17.05
N ILE A 276 -0.64 -21.06 -15.95
CA ILE A 276 -0.63 -19.93 -15.04
C ILE A 276 0.69 -19.18 -15.27
N TYR A 277 0.63 -17.91 -15.61
CA TYR A 277 1.81 -17.09 -15.80
C TYR A 277 1.94 -16.11 -14.63
N LEU A 278 3.04 -16.18 -13.88
CA LEU A 278 3.47 -15.11 -12.99
C LEU A 278 4.40 -14.19 -13.78
N ASP A 279 3.83 -13.09 -14.29
CA ASP A 279 4.51 -12.15 -15.16
C ASP A 279 4.88 -10.85 -14.45
N SER A 280 5.72 -10.98 -13.43
CA SER A 280 6.26 -9.88 -12.64
C SER A 280 7.61 -10.27 -12.04
N PRO A 281 8.74 -9.70 -12.51
CA PRO A 281 10.07 -10.01 -11.95
C PRO A 281 10.16 -9.80 -10.45
N LEU A 282 9.55 -8.73 -9.92
CA LEU A 282 9.52 -8.46 -8.48
C LEU A 282 8.72 -9.52 -7.72
N ALA A 283 7.54 -9.90 -8.24
CA ALA A 283 6.71 -10.93 -7.60
C ALA A 283 7.39 -12.32 -7.62
N ILE A 284 8.14 -12.65 -8.67
CA ILE A 284 8.93 -13.87 -8.76
C ILE A 284 9.98 -13.90 -7.62
N LYS A 285 10.75 -12.83 -7.46
CA LYS A 285 11.73 -12.71 -6.37
C LYS A 285 11.06 -12.77 -4.99
N ALA A 286 9.93 -12.09 -4.81
CA ALA A 286 9.16 -12.15 -3.56
C ALA A 286 8.71 -13.59 -3.27
N THR A 287 8.20 -14.32 -4.27
CA THR A 287 7.78 -15.72 -4.11
C THR A 287 8.95 -16.63 -3.68
N GLU A 288 10.17 -16.38 -4.18
CA GLU A 288 11.36 -17.10 -3.73
C GLU A 288 11.67 -16.83 -2.24
N ILE A 289 11.47 -15.58 -1.78
CA ILE A 289 11.63 -15.22 -0.36
C ILE A 289 10.59 -15.97 0.49
N PHE A 290 9.32 -16.03 0.04
CA PHE A 290 8.30 -16.82 0.72
C PHE A 290 8.73 -18.29 0.84
N ARG A 291 9.18 -18.92 -0.25
CA ARG A 291 9.64 -20.32 -0.25
C ARG A 291 10.79 -20.60 0.70
N LYS A 292 11.69 -19.64 0.90
CA LYS A 292 12.82 -19.75 1.85
C LYS A 292 12.38 -19.62 3.31
N ASN A 293 11.33 -18.82 3.56
CA ASN A 293 10.92 -18.42 4.90
C ASN A 293 9.74 -19.21 5.48
N LYS A 294 9.62 -20.50 5.14
CA LYS A 294 8.53 -21.40 5.59
C LYS A 294 8.36 -21.49 7.12
N LYS A 295 9.40 -21.17 7.90
CA LYS A 295 9.33 -21.15 9.37
C LYS A 295 8.36 -20.08 9.92
N TYR A 296 8.04 -19.07 9.10
CA TYR A 296 7.11 -18.00 9.45
C TYR A 296 5.66 -18.27 8.99
N TYR A 297 5.44 -19.38 8.29
CA TYR A 297 4.10 -19.79 7.88
C TYR A 297 3.25 -20.17 9.10
N ASP A 298 1.94 -20.10 8.93
CA ASP A 298 0.99 -20.67 9.85
C ASP A 298 1.08 -22.21 9.89
N SER A 299 0.30 -22.84 10.75
CA SER A 299 0.32 -24.31 10.92
C SER A 299 -0.23 -25.05 9.69
N GLU A 300 -1.22 -24.48 9.00
CA GLU A 300 -1.91 -25.10 7.86
C GLU A 300 -1.03 -25.08 6.60
N ALA A 301 -0.52 -23.91 6.24
CA ALA A 301 0.39 -23.77 5.11
C ALA A 301 1.67 -24.59 5.31
N ARG A 302 2.18 -24.66 6.55
CA ARG A 302 3.33 -25.46 6.87
C ARG A 302 3.04 -26.96 6.71
N ALA A 303 1.90 -27.43 7.22
CA ALA A 303 1.50 -28.83 7.08
C ALA A 303 1.36 -29.25 5.62
N ILE A 304 0.80 -28.40 4.76
CA ILE A 304 0.66 -28.66 3.33
C ILE A 304 2.04 -28.77 2.65
N VAL A 305 2.96 -27.87 2.99
CA VAL A 305 4.33 -27.91 2.44
C VAL A 305 5.11 -29.12 2.95
N ASP A 306 4.96 -29.49 4.22
CA ASP A 306 5.61 -30.67 4.83
C ASP A 306 5.08 -31.98 4.23
N GLN A 307 3.84 -32.02 3.72
CA GLN A 307 3.27 -33.12 2.93
C GLN A 307 3.81 -33.17 1.48
N GLY A 308 4.69 -32.26 1.09
CA GLY A 308 5.34 -32.24 -0.23
C GLY A 308 4.61 -31.42 -1.29
N PHE A 309 3.54 -30.71 -0.94
CA PHE A 309 2.86 -29.81 -1.87
C PHE A 309 3.43 -28.38 -1.73
N ASP A 310 3.99 -27.86 -2.82
CA ASP A 310 4.47 -26.47 -2.89
C ASP A 310 3.54 -25.66 -3.80
N PRO A 311 2.68 -24.77 -3.26
CA PRO A 311 1.75 -23.97 -4.06
C PRO A 311 2.46 -23.00 -5.02
N PHE A 312 3.74 -22.76 -4.78
CA PHE A 312 4.60 -21.93 -5.64
C PHE A 312 5.38 -22.76 -6.68
N ASN A 313 5.10 -24.05 -6.82
CA ASN A 313 5.76 -24.93 -7.77
C ASN A 313 4.74 -25.90 -8.43
N MET A 314 3.60 -25.36 -8.84
CA MET A 314 2.59 -26.13 -9.58
C MET A 314 3.11 -26.50 -10.99
N PRO A 315 2.75 -27.69 -11.54
CA PRO A 315 3.21 -28.13 -12.88
C PRO A 315 2.87 -27.18 -14.02
N ASN A 316 1.75 -26.48 -13.93
CA ASN A 316 1.27 -25.51 -14.94
C ASN A 316 1.67 -24.07 -14.64
N LEU A 317 2.37 -23.78 -13.52
CA LEU A 317 2.86 -22.45 -13.18
C LEU A 317 4.16 -22.13 -13.93
N LYS A 318 4.19 -21.00 -14.61
CA LYS A 318 5.32 -20.50 -15.40
C LYS A 318 5.74 -19.14 -14.89
N TYR A 319 6.99 -19.04 -14.49
CA TYR A 319 7.63 -17.78 -14.09
C TYR A 319 8.21 -17.08 -15.33
N THR A 320 7.72 -15.88 -15.65
CA THR A 320 8.15 -15.11 -16.81
C THR A 320 8.95 -13.89 -16.38
N SER A 321 10.27 -14.00 -16.44
CA SER A 321 11.18 -12.91 -16.05
C SER A 321 11.50 -11.97 -17.23
N SER A 322 11.66 -12.52 -18.45
CA SER A 322 12.06 -11.74 -19.62
C SER A 322 10.90 -10.97 -20.26
N THR A 323 11.23 -9.87 -20.94
CA THR A 323 10.24 -9.09 -21.72
C THR A 323 9.70 -9.89 -22.91
N ASN A 324 10.54 -10.72 -23.55
CA ASN A 324 10.12 -11.52 -24.70
C ASN A 324 9.09 -12.59 -24.28
N ASP A 325 9.30 -13.24 -23.12
CA ASP A 325 8.33 -14.20 -22.60
C ASP A 325 6.99 -13.52 -22.28
N SER A 326 7.04 -12.31 -21.70
CA SER A 326 5.85 -11.51 -21.42
C SER A 326 5.05 -11.16 -22.69
N ILE A 327 5.75 -10.78 -23.76
CA ILE A 327 5.13 -10.50 -25.06
C ILE A 327 4.47 -11.77 -25.62
N ALA A 328 5.16 -12.90 -25.58
CA ALA A 328 4.68 -14.17 -26.09
C ALA A 328 3.37 -14.64 -25.42
N ILE A 329 3.12 -14.27 -24.16
CA ILE A 329 1.84 -14.56 -23.48
C ILE A 329 0.67 -13.94 -24.25
N ASN A 330 0.81 -12.71 -24.74
CA ASN A 330 -0.27 -12.02 -25.44
C ASN A 330 -0.49 -12.54 -26.89
N GLU A 331 0.53 -13.12 -27.50
CA GLU A 331 0.45 -13.71 -28.85
C GLU A 331 -0.27 -15.06 -28.85
N LYS A 332 -0.21 -15.81 -27.75
CA LYS A 332 -0.89 -17.10 -27.61
C LYS A 332 -2.39 -16.92 -27.53
N LYS A 333 -3.13 -17.76 -28.29
CA LYS A 333 -4.60 -17.75 -28.31
C LYS A 333 -5.24 -18.65 -27.25
N GLU A 334 -4.46 -19.48 -26.58
CA GLU A 334 -4.94 -20.38 -25.53
C GLU A 334 -5.42 -19.64 -24.29
N SER A 335 -6.36 -20.24 -23.57
CA SER A 335 -6.75 -19.76 -22.24
C SER A 335 -5.58 -19.84 -21.28
N ALA A 336 -5.45 -18.85 -20.42
CA ALA A 336 -4.40 -18.79 -19.43
C ALA A 336 -4.83 -17.89 -18.26
N ILE A 337 -4.24 -18.12 -17.07
CA ILE A 337 -4.28 -17.18 -15.96
C ILE A 337 -2.99 -16.35 -16.01
N VAL A 338 -3.11 -15.03 -15.98
CA VAL A 338 -1.97 -14.10 -16.01
C VAL A 338 -2.02 -13.23 -14.76
N ILE A 339 -1.05 -13.42 -13.87
CA ILE A 339 -0.86 -12.62 -12.66
C ILE A 339 0.28 -11.65 -12.93
N ALA A 340 0.02 -10.34 -12.83
CA ALA A 340 1.02 -9.33 -13.15
C ALA A 340 0.85 -8.05 -12.30
N GLY A 341 1.97 -7.39 -11.96
CA GLY A 341 1.98 -6.06 -11.32
C GLY A 341 1.67 -4.93 -12.32
N SER A 342 1.09 -3.80 -11.91
CA SER A 342 0.73 -3.39 -10.55
C SER A 342 -0.72 -3.73 -10.21
N GLY A 343 -1.02 -3.89 -8.92
CA GLY A 343 -2.36 -4.22 -8.44
C GLY A 343 -3.45 -3.17 -8.75
N MET A 344 -3.08 -1.90 -9.00
CA MET A 344 -4.00 -0.81 -9.36
C MET A 344 -4.00 -0.50 -10.87
N CYS A 345 -3.39 -1.33 -11.71
CA CYS A 345 -3.31 -1.19 -13.17
C CYS A 345 -2.63 0.10 -13.66
N THR A 346 -1.83 0.77 -12.84
CA THR A 346 -1.19 2.06 -13.17
C THR A 346 0.17 1.91 -13.85
N ALA A 347 0.88 0.83 -13.55
CA ALA A 347 2.24 0.56 -14.02
C ALA A 347 2.43 -0.92 -14.32
N GLY A 348 3.64 -1.32 -14.71
CA GLY A 348 4.03 -2.71 -14.86
C GLY A 348 3.46 -3.42 -16.08
N ARG A 349 3.72 -4.74 -16.12
CA ARG A 349 3.36 -5.60 -17.26
C ARG A 349 1.87 -5.81 -17.41
N ILE A 350 1.08 -5.67 -16.35
CA ILE A 350 -0.38 -5.77 -16.40
C ILE A 350 -0.97 -4.80 -17.43
N LYS A 351 -0.39 -3.62 -17.63
CA LYS A 351 -0.88 -2.66 -18.64
C LYS A 351 -0.79 -3.21 -20.06
N HIS A 352 0.25 -3.99 -20.37
CA HIS A 352 0.35 -4.65 -21.67
C HIS A 352 -0.72 -5.73 -21.81
N HIS A 353 -0.94 -6.54 -20.79
CA HIS A 353 -1.99 -7.56 -20.81
C HIS A 353 -3.39 -6.93 -20.93
N LEU A 354 -3.66 -5.85 -20.23
CA LEU A 354 -4.93 -5.10 -20.35
C LEU A 354 -5.11 -4.54 -21.76
N LYS A 355 -4.08 -3.94 -22.35
CA LYS A 355 -4.15 -3.43 -23.73
C LYS A 355 -4.57 -4.51 -24.73
N HIS A 356 -4.07 -5.74 -24.58
CA HIS A 356 -4.30 -6.84 -25.52
C HIS A 356 -5.58 -7.64 -25.24
N ASN A 357 -6.12 -7.60 -24.01
CA ASN A 357 -7.21 -8.51 -23.63
C ASN A 357 -8.46 -7.81 -23.06
N LEU A 358 -8.38 -6.55 -22.58
CA LEU A 358 -9.51 -5.88 -21.94
C LEU A 358 -10.72 -5.66 -22.88
N TRP A 359 -10.48 -5.54 -24.18
CA TRP A 359 -11.51 -5.36 -25.20
C TRP A 359 -12.21 -6.68 -25.61
N ARG A 360 -11.73 -7.83 -25.15
CA ARG A 360 -12.26 -9.16 -25.49
C ARG A 360 -13.39 -9.54 -24.56
N LYS A 361 -14.60 -9.77 -25.11
CA LYS A 361 -15.81 -10.08 -24.32
C LYS A 361 -15.71 -11.33 -23.45
N GLY A 362 -14.95 -12.33 -23.87
CA GLY A 362 -14.77 -13.59 -23.13
C GLY A 362 -13.68 -13.54 -22.07
N ALA A 363 -12.84 -12.50 -22.04
CA ALA A 363 -11.80 -12.38 -21.05
C ALA A 363 -12.36 -11.99 -19.67
N SER A 364 -11.65 -12.37 -18.60
CA SER A 364 -11.94 -11.95 -17.23
C SER A 364 -10.85 -11.02 -16.72
N LEU A 365 -11.24 -9.92 -16.10
CA LEU A 365 -10.35 -9.10 -15.26
C LEU A 365 -10.78 -9.26 -13.80
N VAL A 366 -9.89 -9.79 -12.98
CA VAL A 366 -10.14 -10.10 -11.58
C VAL A 366 -9.40 -9.10 -10.70
N ILE A 367 -10.11 -8.16 -10.12
CA ILE A 367 -9.59 -7.16 -9.20
C ILE A 367 -9.61 -7.75 -7.78
N VAL A 368 -8.45 -7.95 -7.20
CA VAL A 368 -8.24 -8.64 -5.92
C VAL A 368 -7.75 -7.72 -4.79
N GLY A 369 -7.78 -6.43 -4.99
CA GLY A 369 -7.32 -5.45 -4.00
C GLY A 369 -7.93 -4.08 -4.18
N TYR A 370 -7.70 -3.21 -3.20
CA TYR A 370 -8.17 -1.83 -3.23
C TYR A 370 -7.71 -1.08 -4.48
N GLN A 371 -8.60 -0.28 -5.03
CA GLN A 371 -8.32 0.57 -6.19
C GLN A 371 -8.46 2.03 -5.79
N ALA A 372 -7.33 2.72 -5.70
CA ALA A 372 -7.29 4.13 -5.30
C ALA A 372 -7.92 5.05 -6.35
N LYS A 373 -8.56 6.12 -5.90
CA LYS A 373 -9.16 7.14 -6.76
C LYS A 373 -8.14 7.67 -7.78
N GLY A 374 -8.54 7.79 -9.05
CA GLY A 374 -7.68 8.26 -10.13
C GLY A 374 -6.83 7.18 -10.83
N THR A 375 -6.84 5.93 -10.35
CA THR A 375 -6.13 4.82 -11.00
C THR A 375 -6.93 4.20 -12.14
N THR A 376 -6.23 3.54 -13.09
CA THR A 376 -6.89 2.82 -14.19
C THR A 376 -7.79 1.69 -13.67
N GLY A 377 -7.35 0.95 -12.65
CA GLY A 377 -8.16 -0.09 -12.03
C GLY A 377 -9.45 0.47 -11.42
N ARG A 378 -9.38 1.65 -10.77
CA ARG A 378 -10.56 2.31 -10.22
C ARG A 378 -11.56 2.72 -11.30
N GLN A 379 -11.10 3.32 -12.40
CA GLN A 379 -11.95 3.66 -13.54
C GLN A 379 -12.69 2.44 -14.09
N ILE A 380 -12.01 1.30 -14.21
CA ILE A 380 -12.61 0.05 -14.68
C ILE A 380 -13.69 -0.45 -13.70
N VAL A 381 -13.40 -0.46 -12.41
CA VAL A 381 -14.34 -0.89 -11.36
C VAL A 381 -15.57 0.02 -11.31
N ASP A 382 -15.39 1.33 -11.54
CA ASP A 382 -16.49 2.31 -11.61
C ASP A 382 -17.33 2.19 -12.90
N GLY A 383 -17.00 1.25 -13.78
CA GLY A 383 -17.80 0.93 -14.97
C GLY A 383 -17.43 1.71 -16.22
N ALA A 384 -16.23 2.30 -16.28
CA ALA A 384 -15.75 2.96 -17.49
C ALA A 384 -15.83 2.03 -18.71
N LYS A 385 -16.42 2.51 -19.79
CA LYS A 385 -16.53 1.75 -21.07
C LYS A 385 -15.23 1.75 -21.86
N GLN A 386 -14.36 2.71 -21.60
CA GLN A 386 -13.02 2.82 -22.19
C GLN A 386 -12.05 3.38 -21.15
N VAL A 387 -10.81 2.91 -21.19
CA VAL A 387 -9.71 3.42 -20.37
C VAL A 387 -8.49 3.73 -21.22
N LYS A 388 -7.67 4.68 -20.78
CA LYS A 388 -6.47 5.08 -21.50
C LYS A 388 -5.25 4.28 -21.05
N ILE A 389 -4.73 3.42 -21.93
CA ILE A 389 -3.53 2.60 -21.68
C ILE A 389 -2.47 2.98 -22.71
N PHE A 390 -1.27 3.38 -22.28
CA PHE A 390 -0.19 3.86 -23.19
C PHE A 390 -0.63 4.92 -24.21
N ARG A 391 -1.54 5.83 -23.80
CA ARG A 391 -2.16 6.89 -24.63
C ARG A 391 -3.15 6.39 -25.67
N GLU A 392 -3.47 5.11 -25.70
CA GLU A 392 -4.50 4.52 -26.57
C GLU A 392 -5.78 4.28 -25.76
N ASN A 393 -6.93 4.53 -26.36
CA ASN A 393 -8.23 4.21 -25.76
C ASN A 393 -8.52 2.73 -25.98
N VAL A 394 -8.67 1.98 -24.89
CA VAL A 394 -8.97 0.55 -24.89
C VAL A 394 -10.38 0.36 -24.34
N SER A 395 -11.23 -0.31 -25.12
CA SER A 395 -12.60 -0.63 -24.68
C SER A 395 -12.59 -1.65 -23.55
N VAL A 396 -13.51 -1.49 -22.59
CA VAL A 396 -13.69 -2.40 -21.47
C VAL A 396 -14.86 -3.33 -21.79
N ASN A 397 -14.57 -4.45 -22.45
CA ASN A 397 -15.55 -5.48 -22.82
C ASN A 397 -15.35 -6.78 -22.02
N ALA A 398 -14.19 -6.97 -21.40
CA ALA A 398 -13.93 -8.10 -20.51
C ALA A 398 -14.91 -8.09 -19.33
N LYS A 399 -15.25 -9.27 -18.80
CA LYS A 399 -16.04 -9.37 -17.57
C LYS A 399 -15.18 -8.99 -16.37
N ILE A 400 -15.66 -8.03 -15.58
CA ILE A 400 -14.96 -7.52 -14.40
C ILE A 400 -15.50 -8.24 -13.17
N PHE A 401 -14.58 -8.84 -12.39
CA PHE A 401 -14.84 -9.45 -11.09
C PHE A 401 -14.11 -8.63 -10.04
N THR A 402 -14.80 -8.24 -8.96
CA THR A 402 -14.20 -7.46 -7.88
C THR A 402 -14.30 -8.24 -6.58
N ILE A 403 -13.20 -8.88 -6.20
CA ILE A 403 -13.14 -9.80 -5.08
C ILE A 403 -12.58 -9.07 -3.86
N GLY A 404 -13.44 -8.83 -2.87
CA GLY A 404 -13.08 -8.00 -1.70
C GLY A 404 -12.53 -8.77 -0.51
N GLY A 405 -12.65 -10.11 -0.46
CA GLY A 405 -12.27 -10.91 0.71
C GLY A 405 -10.80 -11.32 0.78
N PHE A 406 -10.00 -10.96 -0.23
CA PHE A 406 -8.56 -11.23 -0.24
C PHE A 406 -7.72 -10.08 0.36
N SER A 407 -8.30 -9.15 1.12
CA SER A 407 -7.49 -8.12 1.79
C SER A 407 -6.58 -8.75 2.85
N ALA A 408 -5.32 -8.29 2.90
CA ALA A 408 -4.39 -8.67 3.95
C ALA A 408 -4.56 -7.89 5.25
N HIS A 409 -5.22 -6.72 5.20
CA HIS A 409 -5.49 -5.94 6.40
C HIS A 409 -6.67 -6.51 7.17
N ALA A 410 -6.61 -6.36 8.49
CA ALA A 410 -7.74 -6.51 9.38
C ALA A 410 -8.89 -5.57 8.98
N ASP A 411 -10.12 -6.06 9.08
CA ASP A 411 -11.30 -5.22 8.94
C ASP A 411 -11.74 -4.59 10.29
N GLN A 412 -12.83 -3.84 10.30
CA GLN A 412 -13.32 -3.21 11.52
C GLN A 412 -13.54 -4.21 12.66
N LYS A 413 -14.09 -5.39 12.34
CA LYS A 413 -14.36 -6.43 13.34
C LYS A 413 -13.05 -6.99 13.91
N ASP A 414 -12.09 -7.31 13.04
CA ASP A 414 -10.78 -7.84 13.43
C ASP A 414 -10.00 -6.82 14.29
N LEU A 415 -10.00 -5.53 13.89
CA LEU A 415 -9.35 -4.46 14.64
C LEU A 415 -9.96 -4.29 16.04
N LEU A 416 -11.29 -4.32 16.15
CA LEU A 416 -11.97 -4.24 17.43
C LEU A 416 -11.75 -5.49 18.27
N GLU A 417 -11.70 -6.67 17.68
CA GLU A 417 -11.41 -7.92 18.36
C GLU A 417 -9.98 -7.92 18.91
N TRP A 418 -8.99 -7.54 18.08
CA TRP A 418 -7.60 -7.43 18.50
C TRP A 418 -7.43 -6.41 19.64
N ALA A 419 -8.07 -5.24 19.53
CA ALA A 419 -8.05 -4.22 20.58
C ALA A 419 -8.71 -4.67 21.90
N SER A 420 -9.59 -5.67 21.86
CA SER A 420 -10.28 -6.18 23.07
C SER A 420 -9.38 -6.99 23.99
N HIS A 421 -8.19 -7.41 23.53
CA HIS A 421 -7.25 -8.17 24.35
C HIS A 421 -6.46 -7.30 25.33
N PHE A 422 -6.47 -5.97 25.19
CA PHE A 422 -5.80 -5.10 26.14
C PHE A 422 -6.52 -5.06 27.49
N GLU A 423 -5.83 -5.51 28.53
CA GLU A 423 -6.31 -5.49 29.92
C GLU A 423 -6.02 -4.14 30.60
N SER A 424 -5.05 -3.37 30.06
CA SER A 424 -4.53 -2.14 30.65
C SER A 424 -5.29 -0.86 30.32
N SER A 425 -6.33 -0.89 29.51
CA SER A 425 -7.05 0.30 29.03
C SER A 425 -6.12 1.38 28.45
N PRO A 426 -5.38 1.11 27.36
CA PRO A 426 -4.42 2.05 26.80
C PRO A 426 -5.11 3.30 26.24
N LYS A 427 -4.39 4.41 26.20
CA LYS A 427 -4.79 5.55 25.38
C LYS A 427 -4.48 5.25 23.91
N VAL A 428 -5.50 5.37 23.05
CA VAL A 428 -5.39 4.91 21.66
C VAL A 428 -5.25 6.08 20.70
N PHE A 429 -4.22 6.02 19.85
CA PHE A 429 -4.05 6.86 18.67
C PHE A 429 -4.42 6.05 17.43
N VAL A 430 -5.48 6.47 16.76
CA VAL A 430 -5.93 5.80 15.52
C VAL A 430 -5.20 6.42 14.34
N ILE A 431 -4.34 5.62 13.71
CA ILE A 431 -3.41 6.01 12.65
C ILE A 431 -3.65 5.18 11.38
N HIS A 432 -2.90 5.43 10.32
CA HIS A 432 -2.86 4.65 9.07
C HIS A 432 -4.27 4.35 8.52
N GLY A 433 -5.04 5.42 8.25
CA GLY A 433 -6.39 5.34 7.70
C GLY A 433 -6.81 6.65 7.06
N GLU A 434 -7.75 6.57 6.13
CA GLU A 434 -8.45 7.76 5.65
C GLU A 434 -9.31 8.33 6.80
N SER A 435 -9.56 9.64 6.78
CA SER A 435 -10.22 10.34 7.89
C SER A 435 -11.55 9.68 8.32
N GLU A 436 -12.37 9.25 7.37
CA GLU A 436 -13.65 8.59 7.65
C GLU A 436 -13.44 7.25 8.38
N ALA A 437 -12.52 6.41 7.90
CA ALA A 437 -12.23 5.12 8.49
C ALA A 437 -11.65 5.27 9.90
N SER A 438 -10.71 6.20 10.10
CA SER A 438 -10.11 6.48 11.39
C SER A 438 -11.12 7.01 12.40
N MET A 439 -11.99 7.93 12.01
CA MET A 439 -13.03 8.48 12.90
C MET A 439 -14.05 7.43 13.29
N THR A 440 -14.50 6.60 12.32
CA THR A 440 -15.46 5.52 12.61
C THR A 440 -14.89 4.50 13.59
N LEU A 441 -13.62 4.08 13.39
CA LEU A 441 -12.96 3.15 14.32
C LEU A 441 -12.79 3.78 15.71
N ALA A 442 -12.39 5.06 15.76
CA ALA A 442 -12.23 5.79 17.04
C ALA A 442 -13.54 5.86 17.83
N GLU A 443 -14.68 6.11 17.17
CA GLU A 443 -15.99 6.09 17.79
C GLU A 443 -16.33 4.71 18.35
N LYS A 444 -16.09 3.65 17.56
CA LYS A 444 -16.34 2.26 17.99
C LYS A 444 -15.49 1.83 19.19
N LEU A 445 -14.23 2.22 19.22
CA LEU A 445 -13.34 1.94 20.37
C LEU A 445 -13.81 2.65 21.63
N LYS A 446 -14.25 3.92 21.53
CA LYS A 446 -14.84 4.67 22.66
C LYS A 446 -16.12 4.03 23.16
N GLU A 447 -17.06 3.71 22.24
CA GLU A 447 -18.36 3.12 22.57
C GLU A 447 -18.21 1.74 23.23
N LYS A 448 -17.39 0.86 22.64
CA LYS A 448 -17.32 -0.54 23.03
C LYS A 448 -16.44 -0.79 24.26
N PHE A 449 -15.31 -0.06 24.35
CA PHE A 449 -14.29 -0.30 25.38
C PHE A 449 -14.09 0.86 26.33
N GLN A 450 -14.77 2.00 26.15
CA GLN A 450 -14.63 3.22 26.97
C GLN A 450 -13.20 3.76 27.01
N LEU A 451 -12.42 3.51 25.96
CA LEU A 451 -11.04 3.96 25.85
C LEU A 451 -10.96 5.46 25.53
N GLU A 452 -9.88 6.09 26.00
CA GLU A 452 -9.50 7.44 25.55
C GLU A 452 -8.86 7.32 24.15
N VAL A 453 -9.54 7.84 23.12
CA VAL A 453 -9.13 7.68 21.71
C VAL A 453 -8.95 9.03 21.06
N HIS A 454 -7.82 9.21 20.37
CA HIS A 454 -7.51 10.39 19.57
C HIS A 454 -7.12 9.98 18.14
N VAL A 455 -7.54 10.77 17.16
CA VAL A 455 -7.15 10.64 15.74
C VAL A 455 -6.17 11.75 15.41
N PRO A 456 -4.85 11.47 15.37
CA PRO A 456 -3.86 12.51 15.19
C PRO A 456 -3.87 13.07 13.77
N GLN A 457 -3.50 14.34 13.65
CA GLN A 457 -3.30 15.01 12.38
C GLN A 457 -1.86 14.90 11.90
N TRP A 458 -1.65 15.10 10.61
CA TRP A 458 -0.30 15.18 10.03
C TRP A 458 0.53 16.28 10.70
N LYS A 459 1.77 15.95 11.09
CA LYS A 459 2.70 16.80 11.85
C LYS A 459 2.24 17.14 13.28
N GLU A 460 1.20 16.52 13.77
CA GLU A 460 0.81 16.68 15.18
C GLU A 460 1.85 16.07 16.09
N ARG A 461 2.17 16.79 17.18
CA ARG A 461 3.08 16.34 18.22
C ARG A 461 2.29 15.96 19.47
N LEU A 462 2.41 14.70 19.85
CA LEU A 462 1.80 14.12 21.05
C LEU A 462 2.82 14.15 22.19
N ILE A 463 2.42 14.66 23.35
CA ILE A 463 3.25 14.67 24.55
C ILE A 463 2.71 13.60 25.49
N LEU A 464 3.50 12.57 25.71
CA LEU A 464 3.13 11.40 26.48
C LEU A 464 3.78 11.48 27.86
N LYS A 465 2.94 11.37 28.88
CA LYS A 465 3.35 11.27 30.28
C LYS A 465 2.80 9.98 30.83
N SER A 466 3.45 9.42 31.83
CA SER A 466 2.86 8.33 32.60
C SER A 466 1.48 8.80 33.11
N ARG A 467 0.40 8.21 32.56
CA ARG A 467 -1.01 8.46 32.87
C ARG A 467 -1.63 9.81 32.47
N GLU A 468 -0.91 10.78 31.88
CA GLU A 468 -1.48 12.03 31.37
C GLU A 468 -1.06 12.29 29.93
N MET A 469 -1.97 12.84 29.14
CA MET A 469 -1.75 13.19 27.74
C MET A 469 -1.96 14.70 27.52
N SER A 470 -1.09 15.34 26.74
CA SER A 470 -1.31 16.69 26.23
C SER A 470 -0.89 16.79 24.76
N PHE A 471 -1.48 17.74 24.03
CA PHE A 471 -1.22 17.94 22.61
C PHE A 471 -0.60 19.32 22.41
N GLU A 472 0.46 19.40 21.61
CA GLU A 472 0.93 20.64 21.02
C GLU A 472 0.49 20.66 19.55
N LYS A 473 -0.42 21.57 19.19
CA LYS A 473 -0.66 21.86 17.78
C LYS A 473 0.64 22.38 17.18
N SER A 474 1.02 21.91 15.99
CA SER A 474 2.19 22.44 15.31
C SER A 474 2.03 23.95 15.17
N GLU A 475 3.04 24.71 15.58
CA GLU A 475 3.07 26.18 15.38
C GLU A 475 3.25 26.57 13.90
N GLU A 476 3.61 25.64 13.04
CA GLU A 476 3.36 25.84 11.62
C GLU A 476 1.84 26.01 11.50
N LYS A 477 1.41 27.27 11.31
CA LYS A 477 0.13 27.53 10.68
C LYS A 477 0.09 26.53 9.52
N THR A 478 -0.67 25.45 9.66
CA THR A 478 -1.23 24.80 8.50
C THR A 478 -1.82 25.98 7.75
N ALA A 479 -1.15 26.42 6.70
CA ALA A 479 -1.81 27.29 5.76
C ALA A 479 -3.09 26.52 5.51
N ALA A 480 -4.19 27.04 6.00
CA ALA A 480 -5.53 26.56 5.67
C ALA A 480 -5.40 26.29 4.19
N PRO A 481 -5.71 25.06 3.70
CA PRO A 481 -5.40 24.66 2.34
C PRO A 481 -5.65 25.89 1.54
N ASP A 482 -4.62 26.44 0.85
CA ASP A 482 -4.71 27.81 0.34
C ASP A 482 -5.90 27.77 -0.61
N VAL A 483 -7.08 27.94 -0.02
CA VAL A 483 -8.39 27.88 -0.66
C VAL A 483 -8.35 28.78 -1.88
N LYS A 484 -7.58 29.87 -1.78
CA LYS A 484 -7.32 30.79 -2.89
C LYS A 484 -6.50 30.13 -4.00
N ASN A 485 -5.43 29.40 -3.69
CA ASN A 485 -4.64 28.70 -4.71
C ASN A 485 -5.34 27.43 -5.21
N MET A 486 -6.09 26.76 -4.36
CA MET A 486 -6.93 25.62 -4.76
C MET A 486 -8.09 26.10 -5.68
N MET A 487 -8.75 27.19 -5.34
CA MET A 487 -9.76 27.83 -6.19
C MET A 487 -9.14 28.38 -7.49
N LEU A 488 -7.95 28.96 -7.44
CA LEU A 488 -7.24 29.45 -8.62
C LEU A 488 -6.84 28.29 -9.57
N ASN A 489 -6.38 27.19 -9.05
CA ASN A 489 -6.05 26.00 -9.86
C ASN A 489 -7.31 25.37 -10.48
N ASN A 490 -8.40 25.25 -9.72
CA ASN A 490 -9.68 24.78 -10.24
C ASN A 490 -10.23 25.73 -11.31
N LEU A 491 -10.11 27.05 -11.15
CA LEU A 491 -10.47 28.04 -12.16
C LEU A 491 -9.63 27.92 -13.44
N ILE A 492 -8.33 27.68 -13.31
CA ILE A 492 -7.43 27.47 -14.47
C ILE A 492 -7.81 26.20 -15.22
N ASP A 493 -8.15 25.13 -14.53
CA ASP A 493 -8.59 23.86 -15.14
C ASP A 493 -9.95 24.04 -15.84
N LEU A 494 -10.90 24.73 -15.23
CA LEU A 494 -12.19 25.13 -15.81
C LEU A 494 -12.01 26.03 -17.05
N GLU A 495 -11.14 27.02 -17.02
CA GLU A 495 -10.84 27.87 -18.19
C GLU A 495 -10.22 27.07 -19.34
N ASN A 496 -9.36 26.12 -19.06
CA ASN A 496 -8.73 25.26 -20.06
C ASN A 496 -9.75 24.32 -20.71
N GLU A 497 -10.69 23.81 -19.93
CA GLU A 497 -11.76 22.94 -20.44
C GLU A 497 -12.79 23.72 -21.27
N LEU A 498 -13.17 24.92 -20.83
CA LEU A 498 -14.01 25.84 -21.61
C LEU A 498 -13.34 26.29 -22.93
N LYS A 499 -12.04 26.57 -22.91
CA LYS A 499 -11.27 26.86 -24.14
C LYS A 499 -11.26 25.68 -25.11
N ARG A 500 -11.18 24.45 -24.58
CA ARG A 500 -11.22 23.21 -25.38
C ARG A 500 -12.60 23.00 -26.01
N LEU A 501 -13.67 23.16 -25.25
CA LEU A 501 -15.06 23.08 -25.74
C LEU A 501 -15.35 24.17 -26.78
N ARG A 502 -14.88 25.41 -26.54
CA ARG A 502 -15.02 26.52 -27.49
C ARG A 502 -14.33 26.22 -28.83
N LYS A 503 -13.13 25.62 -28.82
CA LYS A 503 -12.42 25.20 -30.04
C LYS A 503 -13.12 24.06 -30.77
N LYS A 504 -13.78 23.14 -30.06
CA LYS A 504 -14.64 22.10 -30.66
C LYS A 504 -15.87 22.74 -31.34
N ILE A 505 -16.52 23.70 -30.69
CA ILE A 505 -17.71 24.38 -31.21
C ILE A 505 -17.35 25.27 -32.42
N SER A 506 -16.20 25.94 -32.39
CA SER A 506 -15.75 26.83 -33.50
C SER A 506 -15.20 26.07 -34.73
N GLY A 507 -15.08 24.73 -34.65
CA GLY A 507 -14.54 23.93 -35.77
C GLY A 507 -13.02 24.02 -35.92
N GLU A 508 -12.29 24.64 -35.00
CA GLU A 508 -10.82 24.74 -35.02
C GLU A 508 -10.09 23.43 -34.63
N LEU A 509 -10.82 22.44 -34.11
CA LEU A 509 -10.35 21.09 -33.90
C LEU A 509 -11.19 20.13 -34.75
N SER A 510 -10.57 19.12 -35.38
CA SER A 510 -11.21 18.12 -36.27
C SER A 510 -12.63 17.74 -35.85
N PRO A 511 -13.56 17.56 -36.79
CA PRO A 511 -14.99 17.48 -36.55
C PRO A 511 -15.39 16.11 -36.01
N ASP A 512 -15.03 15.78 -34.78
CA ASP A 512 -15.83 14.86 -33.96
C ASP A 512 -17.08 15.65 -33.57
N LYS A 513 -18.22 15.21 -34.09
CA LYS A 513 -19.52 15.84 -33.88
C LYS A 513 -19.71 16.14 -32.41
N LEU A 514 -20.13 17.37 -32.08
CA LEU A 514 -20.69 17.75 -30.79
C LEU A 514 -21.78 16.72 -30.45
N GLY A 515 -21.57 15.94 -29.39
CA GLY A 515 -22.50 14.93 -28.91
C GLY A 515 -23.23 15.39 -27.65
N GLU A 516 -24.22 14.61 -27.22
CA GLU A 516 -24.91 14.80 -25.93
C GLU A 516 -23.92 14.90 -24.75
N GLU A 517 -22.80 14.18 -24.78
CA GLU A 517 -21.73 14.25 -23.78
C GLU A 517 -21.09 15.65 -23.62
N ASP A 518 -20.96 16.41 -24.71
CA ASP A 518 -20.40 17.77 -24.66
C ASP A 518 -21.42 18.76 -24.07
N ALA A 519 -22.73 18.51 -24.26
CA ALA A 519 -23.82 19.29 -23.67
C ALA A 519 -23.94 19.00 -22.15
N ASP A 520 -23.88 17.74 -21.75
CA ASP A 520 -23.89 17.31 -20.34
C ASP A 520 -22.66 17.84 -19.59
N ARG A 521 -21.51 17.87 -20.24
CA ARG A 521 -20.29 18.42 -19.67
C ARG A 521 -20.35 19.92 -19.48
N LEU A 522 -20.98 20.65 -20.41
CA LEU A 522 -21.22 22.09 -20.30
C LEU A 522 -22.21 22.41 -19.15
N ALA A 523 -23.23 21.59 -18.98
CA ALA A 523 -24.19 21.72 -17.88
C ALA A 523 -23.52 21.49 -16.52
N PHE A 524 -22.69 20.46 -16.42
CA PHE A 524 -21.88 20.16 -15.21
C PHE A 524 -20.92 21.30 -14.86
N LEU A 525 -20.19 21.83 -15.85
CA LEU A 525 -19.27 22.95 -15.65
C LEU A 525 -19.99 24.23 -15.21
N LYS A 526 -21.22 24.44 -15.69
CA LYS A 526 -22.07 25.56 -15.26
C LYS A 526 -22.49 25.39 -13.81
N GLU A 527 -22.91 24.21 -13.40
CA GLU A 527 -23.31 23.87 -12.02
C GLU A 527 -22.13 24.00 -11.05
N GLU A 528 -20.93 23.55 -11.44
CA GLU A 528 -19.71 23.74 -10.64
C GLU A 528 -19.36 25.22 -10.47
N LEU A 529 -19.49 26.03 -11.50
CA LEU A 529 -19.26 27.49 -11.44
C LEU A 529 -20.30 28.19 -10.54
N GLU A 530 -21.56 27.79 -10.60
CA GLU A 530 -22.63 28.34 -9.77
C GLU A 530 -22.45 27.95 -8.28
N ASN A 531 -21.89 26.78 -7.99
CA ASN A 531 -21.57 26.34 -6.63
C ASN A 531 -20.29 26.96 -6.05
N MET A 532 -19.44 27.58 -6.89
CA MET A 532 -18.20 28.27 -6.48
C MET A 532 -18.40 29.78 -6.27
N LEU A 533 -19.50 30.36 -6.75
CA LEU A 533 -19.88 31.77 -6.59
C LEU A 533 -20.86 31.94 -5.41
#